data_899e1b85cbfa38677de76f8565b81e99
#
_entry.id   899e1b85cbfa38677de76f8565b81e99
#
_cell.length_a   1.000
_cell.length_b   1.000
_cell.length_c   1.000
_cell.angle_alpha   90.00
_cell.angle_beta   90.00
_cell.angle_gamma   90.00
#
_symmetry.space_group_name_H-M   'P 1'
#
loop_
_entity.id
_entity.type
_entity.pdbx_description
1 polymer ?
#
loop_
_entity_poly.entity_id
_entity_poly.type
_entity_poly.pdbx_seq_one_letter_code
_entity_poly.pdbx_strand_id
1 'polypeptide(L)'
;KGSPRSGTEGIPTIELIGGPGGGGDGLVGGIVAGAKELTDAYGPILAKGDLIVFDQRGVGRSLPRLGCPMPSDESAPEPTTKSCKEALEKQGIDLAAYDTIENAEDVHDMKVALGVDKIDLHGISYGTRLALEILKRHPDDVHAAIIDGVMPPDVPVMGMFPVAMDTILSRTFAACKADTKCNATYPDLDGQMTQLEEKLTKTPFKAHDYE
;
A
#
# COMPACT_ATOMS: atom_id res chain seq x y z
N LYS A 1 -24.70 -1.95 11.11
CA LYS A 1 -25.20 -0.56 11.12
C LYS A 1 -24.97 -0.04 12.52
N GLY A 2 -23.77 0.53 12.78
CA GLY A 2 -23.58 1.37 13.95
C GLY A 2 -24.42 2.62 13.74
N SER A 3 -25.32 2.92 14.65
CA SER A 3 -25.93 4.25 14.70
C SER A 3 -24.80 5.26 14.86
N PRO A 4 -24.84 6.41 14.17
CA PRO A 4 -23.93 7.49 14.50
C PRO A 4 -24.03 7.70 16.02
N ARG A 5 -22.92 7.67 16.73
CA ARG A 5 -22.89 8.06 18.13
C ARG A 5 -23.29 9.54 18.13
N SER A 6 -24.54 9.83 18.42
CA SER A 6 -24.97 11.19 18.67
C SER A 6 -24.15 11.71 19.83
N GLY A 7 -23.15 12.56 19.55
CA GLY A 7 -22.34 13.20 20.57
C GLY A 7 -20.84 12.91 20.54
N THR A 8 -20.28 12.19 19.58
CA THR A 8 -18.82 12.25 19.37
C THR A 8 -18.55 13.50 18.54
N GLU A 9 -18.08 14.55 19.17
CA GLU A 9 -17.58 15.77 18.55
C GLU A 9 -16.30 15.53 17.72
N GLY A 10 -16.07 14.29 17.30
CA GLY A 10 -14.85 13.88 16.60
C GLY A 10 -15.01 13.97 15.09
N ILE A 11 -14.07 14.61 14.46
CA ILE A 11 -13.87 14.53 13.02
C ILE A 11 -13.51 13.08 12.67
N PRO A 12 -14.20 12.42 11.72
CA PRO A 12 -13.89 11.05 11.36
C PRO A 12 -12.54 10.96 10.66
N THR A 13 -11.78 9.92 10.95
CA THR A 13 -10.51 9.61 10.28
C THR A 13 -10.76 8.62 9.15
N ILE A 14 -10.30 8.94 7.95
CA ILE A 14 -10.30 8.02 6.81
C ILE A 14 -8.92 7.36 6.71
N GLU A 15 -8.91 6.04 6.73
CA GLU A 15 -7.73 5.22 6.52
C GLU A 15 -7.45 5.05 5.02
N LEU A 16 -6.29 5.52 4.58
CA LEU A 16 -5.81 5.43 3.21
C LEU A 16 -4.75 4.32 3.13
N ILE A 17 -5.20 3.13 2.77
CA ILE A 17 -4.37 1.92 2.75
C ILE A 17 -3.37 1.98 1.60
N GLY A 18 -2.18 1.43 1.85
CA GLY A 18 -1.09 1.38 0.90
C GLY A 18 -1.23 0.30 -0.18
N GLY A 19 -0.16 0.02 -0.84
CA GLY A 19 -0.01 -0.91 -1.95
C GLY A 19 0.61 -0.19 -3.15
N PRO A 20 -0.16 0.35 -4.13
CA PRO A 20 -1.63 0.41 -4.28
C PRO A 20 -2.29 -0.97 -4.37
N GLY A 21 -3.59 -1.03 -4.08
CA GLY A 21 -4.39 -2.25 -4.19
C GLY A 21 -4.57 -3.02 -2.87
N GLY A 22 -4.12 -2.48 -1.74
CA GLY A 22 -4.44 -3.02 -0.42
C GLY A 22 -5.92 -2.85 -0.07
N GLY A 23 -6.55 -3.93 0.42
CA GLY A 23 -7.93 -3.91 0.92
C GLY A 23 -8.02 -3.71 2.43
N GLY A 24 -9.14 -3.17 2.89
CA GLY A 24 -9.40 -2.85 4.29
C GLY A 24 -9.79 -4.01 5.19
N ASP A 25 -10.18 -5.16 4.61
CA ASP A 25 -10.73 -6.29 5.38
C ASP A 25 -9.79 -6.81 6.47
N GLY A 26 -8.50 -6.91 6.19
CA GLY A 26 -7.50 -7.37 7.15
C GLY A 26 -7.35 -6.43 8.34
N LEU A 27 -7.35 -5.13 8.10
CA LEU A 27 -7.27 -4.11 9.14
C LEU A 27 -8.52 -4.14 10.02
N VAL A 28 -9.70 -4.09 9.40
CA VAL A 28 -10.98 -4.13 10.14
C VAL A 28 -11.11 -5.42 10.93
N GLY A 29 -10.82 -6.57 10.29
CA GLY A 29 -10.87 -7.87 10.94
C GLY A 29 -9.93 -7.96 12.16
N GLY A 30 -8.69 -7.47 12.01
CA GLY A 30 -7.72 -7.46 13.09
C GLY A 30 -8.10 -6.56 14.27
N ILE A 31 -8.62 -5.35 13.99
CA ILE A 31 -9.12 -4.45 15.04
C ILE A 31 -10.28 -5.09 15.80
N VAL A 32 -11.27 -5.62 15.06
CA VAL A 32 -12.46 -6.27 15.64
C VAL A 32 -12.09 -7.52 16.43
N ALA A 33 -11.11 -8.29 15.99
CA ALA A 33 -10.58 -9.44 16.72
C ALA A 33 -9.72 -9.07 17.95
N GLY A 34 -9.40 -7.79 18.12
CA GLY A 34 -8.61 -7.31 19.25
C GLY A 34 -7.11 -7.61 19.12
N ALA A 35 -6.59 -7.68 17.88
CA ALA A 35 -5.16 -7.82 17.64
C ALA A 35 -4.42 -6.65 18.32
N LYS A 36 -3.53 -6.98 19.25
CA LYS A 36 -2.93 -6.00 20.18
C LYS A 36 -2.22 -4.87 19.42
N GLU A 37 -1.44 -5.20 18.40
CA GLU A 37 -0.68 -4.23 17.61
C GLU A 37 -1.60 -3.23 16.92
N LEU A 38 -2.74 -3.69 16.39
CA LEU A 38 -3.71 -2.84 15.71
C LEU A 38 -4.54 -2.03 16.71
N THR A 39 -4.92 -2.62 17.83
CA THR A 39 -5.68 -1.89 18.89
C THR A 39 -4.82 -0.83 19.56
N ASP A 40 -3.52 -1.07 19.73
CA ASP A 40 -2.59 -0.06 20.25
C ASP A 40 -2.37 1.07 19.23
N ALA A 41 -2.22 0.76 17.94
CA ALA A 41 -2.00 1.76 16.88
C ALA A 41 -3.23 2.63 16.64
N TYR A 42 -4.41 2.04 16.51
CA TYR A 42 -5.65 2.74 16.17
C TYR A 42 -6.50 3.17 17.37
N GLY A 43 -6.19 2.68 18.57
CA GLY A 43 -6.89 3.03 19.79
C GLY A 43 -7.00 4.53 20.04
N PRO A 44 -5.95 5.32 19.88
CA PRO A 44 -6.00 6.79 20.03
C PRO A 44 -6.94 7.47 19.02
N ILE A 45 -7.04 6.97 17.80
CA ILE A 45 -7.97 7.46 16.78
C ILE A 45 -9.41 7.11 17.18
N LEU A 46 -9.65 5.84 17.48
CA LEU A 46 -10.98 5.33 17.89
C LEU A 46 -11.51 5.96 19.18
N ALA A 47 -10.63 6.44 20.04
CA ALA A 47 -11.02 7.15 21.25
C ALA A 47 -11.55 8.57 20.97
N LYS A 48 -11.19 9.17 19.84
CA LYS A 48 -11.59 10.54 19.47
C LYS A 48 -12.70 10.61 18.46
N GLY A 49 -12.86 9.60 17.60
CA GLY A 49 -13.86 9.62 16.54
C GLY A 49 -14.00 8.28 15.83
N ASP A 50 -14.70 8.29 14.74
CA ASP A 50 -14.89 7.12 13.89
C ASP A 50 -13.65 6.91 13.00
N LEU A 51 -13.25 5.66 12.83
CA LEU A 51 -12.29 5.23 11.82
C LEU A 51 -13.06 4.65 10.63
N ILE A 52 -12.90 5.26 9.48
CA ILE A 52 -13.51 4.84 8.23
C ILE A 52 -12.45 4.13 7.40
N VAL A 53 -12.67 2.85 7.14
CA VAL A 53 -11.83 2.03 6.29
C VAL A 53 -12.64 1.70 5.04
N PHE A 54 -12.12 2.04 3.87
CA PHE A 54 -12.77 1.76 2.60
C PHE A 54 -11.80 1.04 1.66
N ASP A 55 -12.37 0.26 0.76
CA ASP A 55 -11.63 -0.30 -0.35
C ASP A 55 -11.64 0.70 -1.51
N GLN A 56 -10.48 1.09 -1.98
CA GLN A 56 -10.34 1.99 -3.12
C GLN A 56 -10.99 1.37 -4.37
N ARG A 57 -11.32 2.20 -5.37
CA ARG A 57 -11.91 1.71 -6.63
C ARG A 57 -11.08 0.56 -7.21
N GLY A 58 -11.75 -0.50 -7.64
CA GLY A 58 -11.13 -1.69 -8.21
C GLY A 58 -10.57 -2.71 -7.21
N VAL A 59 -10.60 -2.41 -5.91
CA VAL A 59 -9.98 -3.21 -4.85
C VAL A 59 -11.06 -3.80 -3.92
N GLY A 60 -10.74 -4.91 -3.27
CA GLY A 60 -11.52 -5.48 -2.17
C GLY A 60 -12.98 -5.72 -2.52
N ARG A 61 -13.89 -5.03 -1.86
CA ARG A 61 -15.34 -5.10 -2.06
C ARG A 61 -15.88 -4.01 -2.97
N SER A 62 -15.05 -3.04 -3.38
CA SER A 62 -15.44 -1.99 -4.32
C SER A 62 -15.63 -2.58 -5.73
N LEU A 63 -16.76 -2.24 -6.35
CA LEU A 63 -17.15 -2.77 -7.67
C LEU A 63 -17.08 -1.69 -8.74
N PRO A 64 -16.69 -2.05 -9.99
CA PRO A 64 -16.18 -3.36 -10.41
C PRO A 64 -14.77 -3.62 -9.88
N ARG A 65 -14.47 -4.88 -9.57
CA ARG A 65 -13.11 -5.28 -9.14
C ARG A 65 -12.19 -5.39 -10.36
N LEU A 66 -10.94 -4.90 -10.21
CA LEU A 66 -9.89 -5.10 -11.20
C LEU A 66 -9.18 -6.45 -10.94
N GLY A 67 -9.87 -7.54 -11.21
CA GLY A 67 -9.33 -8.89 -11.11
C GLY A 67 -9.11 -9.49 -12.48
N CYS A 68 -7.91 -10.03 -12.74
CA CYS A 68 -7.68 -10.79 -13.96
C CYS A 68 -8.42 -12.14 -13.87
N PRO A 69 -9.15 -12.55 -14.93
CA PRO A 69 -9.73 -13.88 -14.96
C PRO A 69 -8.61 -14.93 -14.86
N MET A 70 -8.62 -15.69 -13.78
CA MET A 70 -7.69 -16.82 -13.61
C MET A 70 -8.23 -18.04 -14.37
N PRO A 71 -7.36 -18.80 -15.04
CA PRO A 71 -7.77 -20.06 -15.65
C PRO A 71 -8.33 -21.01 -14.59
N SER A 72 -9.35 -21.79 -14.95
CA SER A 72 -9.86 -22.86 -14.10
C SER A 72 -8.94 -24.10 -14.06
N ASP A 73 -8.00 -24.16 -14.96
CA ASP A 73 -6.98 -25.21 -15.06
C ASP A 73 -5.65 -24.66 -14.55
N GLU A 74 -5.17 -25.19 -13.42
CA GLU A 74 -3.91 -24.79 -12.78
C GLU A 74 -2.68 -25.02 -13.66
N SER A 75 -2.78 -25.90 -14.68
CA SER A 75 -1.72 -26.14 -15.67
C SER A 75 -1.70 -25.11 -16.80
N ALA A 76 -2.74 -24.27 -16.91
CA ALA A 76 -2.78 -23.22 -17.91
C ALA A 76 -1.87 -22.05 -17.53
N PRO A 77 -1.25 -21.38 -18.52
CA PRO A 77 -0.38 -20.25 -18.24
C PRO A 77 -1.17 -19.12 -17.57
N GLU A 78 -0.54 -18.46 -16.60
CA GLU A 78 -1.10 -17.29 -15.97
C GLU A 78 -1.43 -16.18 -16.99
N PRO A 79 -2.49 -15.40 -16.75
CA PRO A 79 -2.85 -14.32 -17.64
C PRO A 79 -1.74 -13.27 -17.70
N THR A 80 -1.39 -12.85 -18.91
CA THR A 80 -0.45 -11.74 -19.11
C THR A 80 -1.14 -10.41 -18.80
N THR A 81 -0.37 -9.38 -18.51
CA THR A 81 -0.89 -8.00 -18.33
C THR A 81 -1.75 -7.58 -19.52
N LYS A 82 -1.37 -7.96 -20.75
CA LYS A 82 -2.11 -7.66 -21.97
C LYS A 82 -3.47 -8.36 -22.00
N SER A 83 -3.50 -9.67 -21.77
CA SER A 83 -4.77 -10.44 -21.77
C SER A 83 -5.70 -10.03 -20.63
N CYS A 84 -5.14 -9.67 -19.49
CA CYS A 84 -5.89 -9.13 -18.36
C CYS A 84 -6.55 -7.79 -18.73
N LYS A 85 -5.79 -6.85 -19.29
CA LYS A 85 -6.31 -5.57 -19.77
C LYS A 85 -7.46 -5.78 -20.77
N GLU A 86 -7.25 -6.60 -21.80
CA GLU A 86 -8.28 -6.89 -22.80
C GLU A 86 -9.55 -7.50 -22.21
N ALA A 87 -9.42 -8.34 -21.17
CA ALA A 87 -10.56 -8.94 -20.49
C ALA A 87 -11.36 -7.92 -19.66
N LEU A 88 -10.70 -6.97 -19.02
CA LEU A 88 -11.34 -5.89 -18.26
C LEU A 88 -12.04 -4.90 -19.21
N GLU A 89 -11.38 -4.49 -20.29
CA GLU A 89 -11.96 -3.60 -21.31
C GLU A 89 -13.20 -4.22 -21.99
N LYS A 90 -13.21 -5.55 -22.22
CA LYS A 90 -14.40 -6.26 -22.74
C LYS A 90 -15.59 -6.24 -21.76
N GLN A 91 -15.33 -6.08 -20.47
CA GLN A 91 -16.38 -5.90 -19.45
C GLN A 91 -16.89 -4.45 -19.39
N GLY A 92 -16.37 -3.56 -20.23
CA GLY A 92 -16.74 -2.14 -20.26
C GLY A 92 -16.03 -1.32 -19.17
N ILE A 93 -14.97 -1.85 -18.58
CA ILE A 93 -14.21 -1.15 -17.55
C ILE A 93 -13.24 -0.18 -18.23
N ASP A 94 -13.39 1.11 -17.95
CA ASP A 94 -12.42 2.12 -18.34
C ASP A 94 -11.27 2.17 -17.34
N LEU A 95 -10.15 1.55 -17.70
CA LEU A 95 -8.98 1.47 -16.85
C LEU A 95 -8.31 2.83 -16.58
N ALA A 96 -8.57 3.85 -17.42
CA ALA A 96 -8.07 5.20 -17.20
C ALA A 96 -8.72 5.89 -15.98
N ALA A 97 -9.88 5.39 -15.55
CA ALA A 97 -10.58 5.88 -14.37
C ALA A 97 -10.08 5.27 -13.04
N TYR A 98 -8.99 4.47 -13.07
CA TYR A 98 -8.46 3.81 -11.87
C TYR A 98 -7.06 4.34 -11.54
N ASP A 99 -7.00 5.61 -11.21
CA ASP A 99 -5.77 6.29 -10.83
C ASP A 99 -5.87 6.99 -9.46
N THR A 100 -4.79 7.62 -9.03
CA THR A 100 -4.74 8.32 -7.74
C THR A 100 -5.66 9.54 -7.71
N ILE A 101 -5.86 10.18 -8.85
CA ILE A 101 -6.70 11.38 -8.98
C ILE A 101 -8.15 11.01 -8.71
N GLU A 102 -8.63 9.99 -9.39
CA GLU A 102 -9.99 9.50 -9.26
C GLU A 102 -10.26 8.90 -7.87
N ASN A 103 -9.26 8.27 -7.23
CA ASN A 103 -9.35 7.84 -5.83
C ASN A 103 -9.47 9.03 -4.88
N ALA A 104 -8.84 10.17 -5.18
CA ALA A 104 -8.96 11.37 -4.36
C ALA A 104 -10.38 11.98 -4.47
N GLU A 105 -10.98 11.96 -5.67
CA GLU A 105 -12.37 12.37 -5.87
C GLU A 105 -13.35 11.44 -5.12
N ASP A 106 -13.11 10.12 -5.09
CA ASP A 106 -13.91 9.17 -4.30
C ASP A 106 -13.92 9.52 -2.80
N VAL A 107 -12.79 9.97 -2.27
CA VAL A 107 -12.69 10.38 -0.86
C VAL A 107 -13.49 11.66 -0.60
N HIS A 108 -13.44 12.63 -1.53
CA HIS A 108 -14.27 13.81 -1.47
C HIS A 108 -15.76 13.44 -1.49
N ASP A 109 -16.19 12.62 -2.45
CA ASP A 109 -17.56 12.18 -2.58
C ASP A 109 -18.05 11.39 -1.34
N MET A 110 -17.17 10.58 -0.77
CA MET A 110 -17.45 9.87 0.48
C MET A 110 -17.68 10.85 1.64
N LYS A 111 -16.84 11.87 1.79
CA LYS A 111 -17.02 12.93 2.79
C LYS A 111 -18.37 13.64 2.61
N VAL A 112 -18.75 13.96 1.37
CA VAL A 112 -20.06 14.57 1.05
C VAL A 112 -21.21 13.62 1.40
N ALA A 113 -21.10 12.34 1.03
CA ALA A 113 -22.12 11.32 1.32
C ALA A 113 -22.29 11.05 2.83
N LEU A 114 -21.23 11.18 3.61
CA LEU A 114 -21.26 11.08 5.07
C LEU A 114 -21.89 12.32 5.73
N GLY A 115 -22.01 13.43 5.02
CA GLY A 115 -22.57 14.68 5.53
C GLY A 115 -21.69 15.34 6.61
N VAL A 116 -20.37 15.17 6.53
CA VAL A 116 -19.42 15.77 7.47
C VAL A 116 -18.69 16.95 6.84
N ASP A 117 -18.36 17.96 7.64
CA ASP A 117 -17.70 19.17 7.14
C ASP A 117 -16.20 18.94 6.86
N LYS A 118 -15.55 18.16 7.72
CA LYS A 118 -14.12 17.88 7.68
C LYS A 118 -13.85 16.39 7.92
N ILE A 119 -12.70 15.94 7.44
CA ILE A 119 -12.15 14.60 7.67
C ILE A 119 -10.70 14.71 8.11
N ASP A 120 -10.26 13.76 8.93
CA ASP A 120 -8.85 13.49 9.17
C ASP A 120 -8.39 12.37 8.22
N LEU A 121 -7.14 12.45 7.76
CA LEU A 121 -6.54 11.45 6.89
C LEU A 121 -5.44 10.70 7.65
N HIS A 122 -5.45 9.39 7.57
CA HIS A 122 -4.33 8.56 7.98
C HIS A 122 -3.86 7.73 6.79
N GLY A 123 -2.70 8.06 6.23
CA GLY A 123 -2.17 7.44 5.02
C GLY A 123 -0.88 6.67 5.30
N ILE A 124 -0.80 5.42 4.82
CA ILE A 124 0.37 4.57 4.96
C ILE A 124 0.89 4.20 3.56
N SER A 125 2.22 4.32 3.33
CA SER A 125 2.86 3.93 2.07
C SER A 125 2.21 4.64 0.86
N TYR A 126 1.62 3.92 -0.12
CA TYR A 126 0.86 4.54 -1.22
C TYR A 126 -0.31 5.42 -0.70
N GLY A 127 -0.92 5.09 0.42
CA GLY A 127 -1.95 5.92 1.04
C GLY A 127 -1.48 7.34 1.36
N THR A 128 -0.18 7.55 1.55
CA THR A 128 0.40 8.89 1.73
C THR A 128 0.37 9.70 0.43
N ARG A 129 0.60 9.05 -0.71
CA ARG A 129 0.47 9.68 -2.03
C ARG A 129 -0.97 10.09 -2.31
N LEU A 130 -1.92 9.23 -1.96
CA LEU A 130 -3.34 9.55 -2.05
C LEU A 130 -3.71 10.71 -1.12
N ALA A 131 -3.23 10.72 0.13
CA ALA A 131 -3.44 11.83 1.06
C ALA A 131 -2.92 13.16 0.50
N LEU A 132 -1.74 13.16 -0.11
CA LEU A 132 -1.16 14.36 -0.73
C LEU A 132 -1.97 14.83 -1.95
N GLU A 133 -2.54 13.92 -2.74
CA GLU A 133 -3.42 14.30 -3.86
C GLU A 133 -4.76 14.86 -3.35
N ILE A 134 -5.35 14.30 -2.27
CA ILE A 134 -6.54 14.85 -1.62
C ILE A 134 -6.26 16.26 -1.09
N LEU A 135 -5.16 16.46 -0.37
CA LEU A 135 -4.76 17.78 0.15
C LEU A 135 -4.56 18.82 -0.95
N LYS A 136 -4.09 18.41 -2.11
CA LYS A 136 -3.90 19.27 -3.27
C LYS A 136 -5.22 19.67 -3.93
N ARG A 137 -6.18 18.75 -4.03
CA ARG A 137 -7.44 18.95 -4.74
C ARG A 137 -8.55 19.50 -3.85
N HIS A 138 -8.62 19.00 -2.65
CA HIS A 138 -9.67 19.28 -1.68
C HIS A 138 -9.10 19.72 -0.32
N PRO A 139 -8.24 20.74 -0.26
CA PRO A 139 -7.61 21.18 1.00
C PRO A 139 -8.63 21.57 2.05
N ASP A 140 -9.78 22.09 1.62
CA ASP A 140 -10.84 22.52 2.53
C ASP A 140 -11.62 21.35 3.17
N ASP A 141 -11.50 20.15 2.67
CA ASP A 141 -12.14 18.96 3.26
C ASP A 141 -11.33 18.41 4.45
N VAL A 142 -10.03 18.67 4.48
CA VAL A 142 -9.12 18.05 5.43
C VAL A 142 -8.90 18.95 6.65
N HIS A 143 -9.07 18.36 7.84
CA HIS A 143 -8.73 19.00 9.10
C HIS A 143 -7.27 18.70 9.48
N ALA A 144 -6.87 17.44 9.43
CA ALA A 144 -5.50 17.00 9.72
C ALA A 144 -5.13 15.79 8.85
N ALA A 145 -3.83 15.59 8.66
CA ALA A 145 -3.33 14.41 7.95
C ALA A 145 -2.09 13.85 8.67
N ILE A 146 -2.09 12.53 8.87
CA ILE A 146 -0.95 11.74 9.30
C ILE A 146 -0.50 10.91 8.11
N ILE A 147 0.76 11.01 7.73
CA ILE A 147 1.34 10.30 6.59
C ILE A 147 2.57 9.52 7.04
N ASP A 148 2.52 8.19 6.95
CA ASP A 148 3.58 7.27 7.37
C ASP A 148 4.17 6.52 6.17
N GLY A 149 5.51 6.57 6.02
CA GLY A 149 6.20 6.00 4.86
C GLY A 149 5.91 6.80 3.59
N VAL A 150 6.20 8.11 3.61
CA VAL A 150 5.81 9.09 2.60
C VAL A 150 6.26 8.71 1.19
N MET A 151 5.31 8.69 0.26
CA MET A 151 5.48 8.44 -1.17
C MET A 151 5.11 9.70 -1.98
N PRO A 152 6.05 10.62 -2.20
CA PRO A 152 5.74 11.89 -2.86
C PRO A 152 5.24 11.69 -4.30
N PRO A 153 4.27 12.50 -4.77
CA PRO A 153 3.70 12.35 -6.11
C PRO A 153 4.67 12.68 -7.24
N ASP A 154 5.66 13.52 -6.99
CA ASP A 154 6.68 13.98 -7.94
C ASP A 154 7.92 13.06 -8.00
N VAL A 155 7.99 12.04 -7.16
CA VAL A 155 9.09 11.07 -7.13
C VAL A 155 8.69 9.80 -7.87
N PRO A 156 9.48 9.34 -8.87
CA PRO A 156 9.26 8.07 -9.55
C PRO A 156 9.70 6.90 -8.66
N VAL A 157 8.93 6.60 -7.62
CA VAL A 157 9.29 5.66 -6.54
C VAL A 157 9.75 4.32 -7.09
N MET A 158 9.05 3.75 -8.08
CA MET A 158 9.43 2.47 -8.68
C MET A 158 10.80 2.52 -9.36
N GLY A 159 11.14 3.65 -9.98
CA GLY A 159 12.45 3.88 -10.59
C GLY A 159 13.57 4.10 -9.56
N MET A 160 13.21 4.45 -8.33
CA MET A 160 14.19 4.66 -7.25
C MET A 160 14.53 3.41 -6.44
N PHE A 161 13.73 2.34 -6.54
CA PHE A 161 14.02 1.10 -5.82
C PHE A 161 15.43 0.54 -6.08
N PRO A 162 15.91 0.42 -7.33
CA PRO A 162 17.27 -0.08 -7.58
C PRO A 162 18.32 0.77 -6.91
N VAL A 163 18.20 2.11 -6.98
CA VAL A 163 19.16 3.05 -6.37
C VAL A 163 19.13 2.96 -4.84
N ALA A 164 17.93 2.81 -4.25
CA ALA A 164 17.77 2.64 -2.81
C ALA A 164 18.37 1.32 -2.33
N MET A 165 18.14 0.22 -3.06
CA MET A 165 18.73 -1.09 -2.77
C MET A 165 20.25 -1.05 -2.82
N ASP A 166 20.82 -0.49 -3.87
CA ASP A 166 22.29 -0.33 -4.02
C ASP A 166 22.86 0.49 -2.87
N THR A 167 22.21 1.59 -2.50
CA THR A 167 22.62 2.42 -1.36
C THR A 167 22.55 1.65 -0.04
N ILE A 168 21.49 0.88 0.21
CA ILE A 168 21.33 0.08 1.43
C ILE A 168 22.40 -1.00 1.50
N LEU A 169 22.62 -1.73 0.42
CA LEU A 169 23.66 -2.78 0.35
C LEU A 169 25.05 -2.21 0.61
N SER A 170 25.41 -1.12 -0.09
CA SER A 170 26.69 -0.45 0.10
C SER A 170 26.92 0.01 1.54
N ARG A 171 25.90 0.59 2.19
CA ARG A 171 25.97 0.99 3.60
C ARG A 171 26.10 -0.21 4.53
N THR A 172 25.38 -1.29 4.24
CA THR A 172 25.44 -2.54 5.03
C THR A 172 26.82 -3.17 4.95
N PHE A 173 27.41 -3.24 3.77
CA PHE A 173 28.76 -3.77 3.57
C PHE A 173 29.82 -2.91 4.26
N ALA A 174 29.70 -1.58 4.16
CA ALA A 174 30.60 -0.66 4.86
C ALA A 174 30.47 -0.78 6.39
N ALA A 175 29.26 -0.93 6.92
CA ALA A 175 29.03 -1.11 8.34
C ALA A 175 29.60 -2.45 8.83
N CYS A 176 29.40 -3.54 8.09
CA CYS A 176 29.98 -4.85 8.41
C CYS A 176 31.52 -4.80 8.41
N LYS A 177 32.13 -4.15 7.42
CA LYS A 177 33.56 -3.97 7.33
C LYS A 177 34.14 -3.20 8.52
N ALA A 178 33.39 -2.23 9.04
CA ALA A 178 33.80 -1.43 10.21
C ALA A 178 33.58 -2.16 11.55
N ASP A 179 32.66 -3.11 11.62
CA ASP A 179 32.40 -3.90 12.82
C ASP A 179 33.34 -5.11 12.91
N THR A 180 34.11 -5.20 13.99
CA THR A 180 35.13 -6.23 14.15
C THR A 180 34.56 -7.66 14.12
N LYS A 181 33.36 -7.87 14.71
CA LYS A 181 32.74 -9.21 14.76
C LYS A 181 32.16 -9.59 13.42
N CYS A 182 31.45 -8.64 12.79
CA CYS A 182 30.87 -8.85 11.47
C CYS A 182 31.97 -9.13 10.43
N ASN A 183 33.02 -8.30 10.38
CA ASN A 183 34.09 -8.46 9.43
C ASN A 183 34.93 -9.76 9.66
N ALA A 184 35.03 -10.22 10.91
CA ALA A 184 35.67 -11.51 11.21
C ALA A 184 34.81 -12.70 10.74
N THR A 185 33.48 -12.57 10.76
CA THR A 185 32.57 -13.64 10.32
C THR A 185 32.36 -13.63 8.81
N TYR A 186 32.28 -12.43 8.22
CA TYR A 186 32.04 -12.23 6.79
C TYR A 186 33.09 -11.30 6.19
N PRO A 187 34.35 -11.77 6.06
CA PRO A 187 35.39 -10.98 5.44
C PRO A 187 35.07 -10.72 3.99
N ASP A 188 35.14 -9.44 3.57
CA ASP A 188 34.81 -9.01 2.20
C ASP A 188 33.38 -9.38 1.76
N LEU A 189 32.41 -8.99 2.55
CA LEU A 189 30.98 -9.29 2.29
C LEU A 189 30.51 -8.77 0.93
N ASP A 190 30.99 -7.64 0.47
CA ASP A 190 30.74 -7.06 -0.85
C ASP A 190 31.24 -7.98 -1.98
N GLY A 191 32.48 -8.43 -1.88
CA GLY A 191 33.04 -9.40 -2.84
C GLY A 191 32.32 -10.76 -2.82
N GLN A 192 31.87 -11.22 -1.65
CA GLN A 192 31.09 -12.45 -1.54
C GLN A 192 29.71 -12.29 -2.23
N MET A 193 29.06 -11.14 -2.09
CA MET A 193 27.81 -10.86 -2.77
C MET A 193 27.97 -10.85 -4.29
N THR A 194 28.99 -10.17 -4.79
CA THR A 194 29.33 -10.15 -6.23
C THR A 194 29.57 -11.55 -6.79
N GLN A 195 30.31 -12.39 -6.07
CA GLN A 195 30.53 -13.77 -6.49
C GLN A 195 29.27 -14.62 -6.50
N LEU A 196 28.37 -14.38 -5.53
CA LEU A 196 27.06 -15.03 -5.48
C LEU A 196 26.19 -14.64 -6.67
N GLU A 197 26.12 -13.36 -7.00
CA GLU A 197 25.39 -12.85 -8.17
C GLU A 197 25.92 -13.45 -9.48
N GLU A 198 27.23 -13.49 -9.67
CA GLU A 198 27.83 -14.13 -10.84
C GLU A 198 27.51 -15.62 -10.92
N LYS A 199 27.56 -16.32 -9.78
CA LYS A 199 27.24 -17.75 -9.72
C LYS A 199 25.76 -18.00 -10.09
N LEU A 200 24.83 -17.22 -9.55
CA LEU A 200 23.40 -17.35 -9.82
C LEU A 200 23.06 -16.97 -11.25
N THR A 201 23.75 -16.01 -11.84
CA THR A 201 23.60 -15.65 -13.25
C THR A 201 24.04 -16.79 -14.18
N LYS A 202 25.16 -17.47 -13.86
CA LYS A 202 25.68 -18.60 -14.66
C LYS A 202 24.91 -19.89 -14.42
N THR A 203 24.45 -20.10 -13.20
CA THR A 203 23.76 -21.33 -12.78
C THR A 203 22.56 -20.93 -11.92
N PRO A 204 21.43 -20.56 -12.55
CA PRO A 204 20.23 -20.16 -11.82
C PRO A 204 19.78 -21.24 -10.84
N PHE A 205 19.43 -20.82 -9.65
CA PHE A 205 18.82 -21.68 -8.65
C PHE A 205 17.35 -21.94 -9.06
N LYS A 206 16.97 -23.21 -9.11
CA LYS A 206 15.55 -23.56 -9.22
C LYS A 206 14.94 -23.47 -7.81
N ALA A 207 14.12 -22.45 -7.57
CA ALA A 207 13.26 -22.44 -6.41
C ALA A 207 12.35 -23.68 -6.48
N HIS A 208 12.30 -24.47 -5.41
CA HIS A 208 11.24 -25.45 -5.27
C HIS A 208 9.95 -24.64 -5.09
N ASP A 209 8.93 -25.02 -5.87
CA ASP A 209 7.58 -24.52 -5.67
C ASP A 209 7.22 -24.81 -4.21
N TYR A 210 6.87 -23.77 -3.48
CA TYR A 210 6.29 -23.93 -2.15
C TYR A 210 4.90 -24.51 -2.37
N GLU A 211 4.72 -25.78 -2.01
CA GLU A 211 3.39 -26.36 -1.84
C GLU A 211 2.67 -25.73 -0.64
#